data_88adc9c13f5c8b39fad6a307f7fb7e00
#
_entry.id   88adc9c13f5c8b39fad6a307f7fb7e00
#
_cell.length_a   1.000
_cell.length_b   1.000
_cell.length_c   1.000
_cell.angle_alpha   90.00
_cell.angle_beta   90.00
_cell.angle_gamma   90.00
#
_symmetry.space_group_name_H-M   'P 1'
#
loop_
_entity.id
_entity.type
_entity.pdbx_description
1 polymer ?
#
loop_
_entity_poly.entity_id
_entity_poly.type
_entity_poly.pdbx_seq_one_letter_code
_entity_poly.pdbx_strand_id
1 'polypeptide(L)' 'FDDAELKDLILVVKHHRPELALVLLTHVKTPKERQSLGNCLAALWSRIDINAAWRAISASSLPEAERLALRSAMV' A
#
# COMPACT_ATOMS: atom_id res chain seq x y z
N PHE A 1 7.52 14.37 -7.04
CA PHE A 1 6.06 14.22 -7.01
C PHE A 1 5.51 14.68 -5.67
N ASP A 2 4.36 15.35 -5.69
CA ASP A 2 3.65 15.66 -4.44
C ASP A 2 2.69 14.52 -4.07
N ASP A 3 2.08 14.63 -2.88
CA ASP A 3 1.21 13.57 -2.39
C ASP A 3 -0.02 13.36 -3.28
N ALA A 4 -0.56 14.42 -3.88
CA ALA A 4 -1.71 14.30 -4.78
C ALA A 4 -1.36 13.51 -6.04
N GLU A 5 -0.19 13.75 -6.61
CA GLU A 5 0.27 13.01 -7.78
C GLU A 5 0.52 11.55 -7.44
N LEU A 6 1.15 11.29 -6.29
CA LEU A 6 1.39 9.92 -5.82
C LEU A 6 0.08 9.18 -5.59
N LYS A 7 -0.92 9.85 -5.01
CA LYS A 7 -2.23 9.27 -4.79
C LYS A 7 -2.87 8.82 -6.11
N ASP A 8 -2.86 9.69 -7.11
CA ASP A 8 -3.42 9.37 -8.41
C ASP A 8 -2.71 8.18 -9.06
N LEU A 9 -1.38 8.16 -9.00
CA LEU A 9 -0.60 7.06 -9.54
C LEU A 9 -0.91 5.74 -8.82
N ILE A 10 -0.99 5.78 -7.50
CA ILE A 10 -1.30 4.58 -6.71
C ILE A 10 -2.68 4.03 -7.07
N LEU A 11 -3.68 4.89 -7.20
CA LEU A 11 -5.04 4.47 -7.53
C LEU A 11 -5.14 3.81 -8.90
N VAL A 12 -4.30 4.23 -9.84
CA VAL A 12 -4.25 3.62 -11.18
C VAL A 12 -3.43 2.34 -11.16
N VAL A 13 -2.24 2.39 -10.58
CA VAL A 13 -1.27 1.29 -10.64
C VAL A 13 -1.71 0.09 -9.80
N LYS A 14 -2.43 0.30 -8.71
CA LYS A 14 -2.83 -0.78 -7.79
C LYS A 14 -3.62 -1.90 -8.47
N HIS A 15 -4.34 -1.59 -9.54
CA HIS A 15 -5.12 -2.59 -10.27
C HIS A 15 -4.26 -3.45 -11.20
N HIS A 16 -3.10 -2.96 -11.59
CA HIS A 16 -2.22 -3.63 -12.53
C HIS A 16 -0.96 -4.18 -11.87
N ARG A 17 -0.33 -3.37 -11.02
CA ARG A 17 0.93 -3.73 -10.37
C ARG A 17 0.90 -3.29 -8.91
N PRO A 18 0.29 -4.10 -8.04
CA PRO A 18 0.19 -3.74 -6.61
C PRO A 18 1.55 -3.51 -5.96
N GLU A 19 2.57 -4.25 -6.35
CA GLU A 19 3.92 -4.09 -5.80
C GLU A 19 4.51 -2.72 -6.12
N LEU A 20 4.23 -2.19 -7.30
CA LEU A 20 4.65 -0.84 -7.66
C LEU A 20 3.87 0.21 -6.88
N ALA A 21 2.58 -0.02 -6.68
CA ALA A 21 1.76 0.86 -5.84
C ALA A 21 2.31 0.94 -4.42
N LEU A 22 2.78 -0.18 -3.87
CA LEU A 22 3.40 -0.20 -2.55
C LEU A 22 4.68 0.64 -2.51
N VAL A 23 5.51 0.57 -3.54
CA VAL A 23 6.72 1.40 -3.64
C VAL A 23 6.35 2.87 -3.65
N LEU A 24 5.36 3.25 -4.46
CA LEU A 24 4.88 4.63 -4.50
C LEU A 24 4.31 5.07 -3.15
N LEU A 25 3.63 4.18 -2.46
CA LEU A 25 3.05 4.46 -1.15
C LEU A 25 4.13 4.88 -0.14
N THR A 26 5.32 4.27 -0.21
CA THR A 26 6.40 4.62 0.71
C THR A 26 6.91 6.05 0.52
N HIS A 27 6.61 6.67 -0.60
CA HIS A 27 6.99 8.06 -0.87
C HIS A 27 5.93 9.08 -0.46
N VAL A 28 4.75 8.63 -0.06
CA VAL A 28 3.70 9.54 0.43
C VAL A 28 4.13 10.08 1.80
N LYS A 29 4.13 11.41 1.94
CA LYS A 29 4.64 12.07 3.14
C LYS A 29 3.61 12.18 4.26
N THR A 30 2.34 12.30 3.91
CA THR A 30 1.27 12.45 4.90
C THR A 30 0.88 11.07 5.46
N PRO A 31 1.15 10.79 6.75
CA PRO A 31 0.86 9.46 7.31
C PRO A 31 -0.60 9.04 7.20
N LYS A 32 -1.51 9.99 7.36
CA LYS A 32 -2.95 9.73 7.27
C LYS A 32 -3.35 9.26 5.87
N GLU A 33 -2.87 9.94 4.84
CA GLU A 33 -3.13 9.53 3.46
C GLU A 33 -2.42 8.23 3.12
N ARG A 34 -1.20 8.05 3.60
CA ARG A 34 -0.46 6.81 3.40
C ARG A 34 -1.22 5.62 3.96
N GLN A 35 -1.79 5.76 5.15
CA GLN A 35 -2.58 4.70 5.76
C GLN A 35 -3.86 4.42 4.99
N SER A 36 -4.57 5.46 4.57
CA SER A 36 -5.80 5.32 3.79
C SER A 36 -5.55 4.61 2.47
N LEU A 37 -4.55 5.05 1.72
CA LEU A 37 -4.17 4.45 0.45
C LEU A 37 -3.66 3.01 0.65
N GLY A 38 -2.91 2.79 1.71
CA GLY A 38 -2.39 1.48 2.04
C GLY A 38 -3.50 0.49 2.35
N ASN A 39 -4.52 0.92 3.08
CA ASN A 39 -5.67 0.06 3.37
C ASN A 39 -6.40 -0.35 2.10
N CYS A 40 -6.60 0.59 1.17
CA CYS A 40 -7.21 0.28 -0.12
C CYS A 40 -6.37 -0.69 -0.93
N LEU A 41 -5.07 -0.48 -0.96
CA LEU A 41 -4.14 -1.36 -1.67
C LEU A 41 -4.13 -2.76 -1.06
N ALA A 42 -4.04 -2.85 0.25
CA ALA A 42 -4.01 -4.13 0.94
C ALA A 42 -5.30 -4.93 0.71
N ALA A 43 -6.45 -4.27 0.78
CA ALA A 43 -7.74 -4.91 0.55
C ALA A 43 -7.84 -5.47 -0.87
N LEU A 44 -7.41 -4.70 -1.85
CA LEU A 44 -7.43 -5.14 -3.25
C LEU A 44 -6.44 -6.28 -3.49
N TRP A 45 -5.21 -6.11 -3.02
CA TRP A 45 -4.14 -7.09 -3.24
C TRP A 45 -4.46 -8.43 -2.57
N SER A 46 -5.05 -8.41 -1.38
CA SER A 46 -5.41 -9.63 -0.68
C SER A 46 -6.47 -10.44 -1.42
N ARG A 47 -7.28 -9.81 -2.24
CA ARG A 47 -8.25 -10.50 -3.08
C ARG A 47 -7.59 -11.18 -4.27
N ILE A 48 -6.47 -10.63 -4.74
CA ILE A 48 -5.74 -11.19 -5.87
C ILE A 48 -4.79 -12.29 -5.40
N ASP A 49 -3.95 -11.98 -4.41
CA ASP A 49 -2.96 -12.91 -3.88
C ASP A 49 -2.54 -12.45 -2.49
N ILE A 50 -3.19 -13.00 -1.47
CA ILE A 50 -2.94 -12.59 -0.08
C ILE A 50 -1.51 -12.93 0.35
N ASN A 51 -0.93 -14.02 -0.12
CA ASN A 51 0.42 -14.41 0.26
C ASN A 51 1.46 -13.44 -0.29
N ALA A 52 1.31 -13.02 -1.53
CA ALA A 52 2.21 -12.04 -2.13
C ALA A 52 2.06 -10.68 -1.44
N ALA A 53 0.83 -10.26 -1.13
CA ALA A 53 0.56 -9.02 -0.43
C ALA A 53 1.21 -9.02 0.95
N TRP A 54 1.03 -10.11 1.69
CA TRP A 54 1.60 -10.26 3.03
C TRP A 54 3.11 -10.13 3.01
N ARG A 55 3.76 -10.86 2.10
CA ARG A 55 5.22 -10.83 1.98
C ARG A 55 5.74 -9.46 1.59
N ALA A 56 5.10 -8.83 0.61
CA ALA A 56 5.53 -7.52 0.12
C ALA A 56 5.39 -6.44 1.19
N ILE A 57 4.27 -6.43 1.91
CA ILE A 57 4.03 -5.46 2.98
C ILE A 57 4.99 -5.69 4.13
N SER A 58 5.23 -6.94 4.51
CA SER A 58 6.17 -7.27 5.58
C SER A 58 7.60 -6.88 5.25
N ALA A 59 7.98 -6.92 3.98
CA ALA A 59 9.31 -6.55 3.52
C ALA A 59 9.43 -5.06 3.17
N SER A 60 8.34 -4.30 3.23
CA SER A 60 8.35 -2.89 2.85
C SER A 60 9.12 -2.04 3.87
N SER A 61 9.49 -0.83 3.43
CA SER A 61 10.19 0.14 4.27
C SER A 61 9.24 0.98 5.13
N LEU A 62 7.95 0.66 5.14
CA LEU A 62 6.98 1.37 5.95
C LEU A 62 7.26 1.19 7.45
N PRO A 63 6.89 2.17 8.29
CA PRO A 63 6.98 2.00 9.74
C PRO A 63 6.23 0.76 10.22
N GLU A 64 6.72 0.13 11.28
CA GLU A 64 6.14 -1.11 11.79
C GLU A 64 4.64 -1.00 12.08
N ALA A 65 4.23 0.11 12.70
CA ALA A 65 2.83 0.34 13.03
C ALA A 65 1.96 0.33 11.77
N GLU A 66 2.45 0.91 10.69
CA GLU A 66 1.70 0.95 9.42
C GLU A 66 1.67 -0.43 8.77
N ARG A 67 2.78 -1.17 8.81
CA ARG A 67 2.81 -2.54 8.31
C ARG A 67 1.82 -3.43 9.04
N LEU A 68 1.76 -3.30 10.38
CA LEU A 68 0.80 -4.05 11.19
C LEU A 68 -0.65 -3.68 10.83
N ALA A 69 -0.93 -2.40 10.65
CA ALA A 69 -2.26 -1.94 10.26
C ALA A 69 -2.67 -2.51 8.90
N LEU A 70 -1.76 -2.53 7.93
CA LEU A 70 -2.04 -3.08 6.60
C LEU A 70 -2.27 -4.58 6.65
N ARG A 71 -1.47 -5.30 7.42
CA ARG A 71 -1.65 -6.75 7.58
C ARG A 71 -2.99 -7.06 8.26
N SER A 72 -3.41 -6.25 9.22
CA SER A 72 -4.72 -6.41 9.85
C SER A 72 -5.85 -6.18 8.86
N ALA A 73 -5.68 -5.29 7.91
CA ALA A 73 -6.69 -5.01 6.88
C ALA A 73 -6.86 -6.16 5.89
N MET A 74 -5.89 -7.07 5.80
CA MET A 74 -5.93 -8.21 4.89
C MET A 74 -6.57 -9.46 5.48
N VAL A 75 -6.83 -9.46 6.76
CA VAL A 75 -7.37 -10.63 7.46
C VAL A 75 -8.90 -10.64 7.44
#